data_a1619c72f5d470ce2aa513476f09f423
#
_entry.id   a1619c72f5d470ce2aa513476f09f423
#
_cell.length_a   1.000
_cell.length_b   1.000
_cell.length_c   1.000
_cell.angle_alpha   90.00
_cell.angle_beta   90.00
_cell.angle_gamma   90.00
#
_symmetry.space_group_name_H-M   'P 1'
#
loop_
_entity.id
_entity.type
_entity.pdbx_description
1 polymer ?
#
loop_
_entity_poly.entity_id
_entity_poly.type
_entity_poly.pdbx_seq_one_letter_code
_entity_poly.pdbx_strand_id
1 'polypeptide(L)'
;MEGAEGTKPAKRYFPLDPRSIRVEQLTGLIIFLVLTVAALTGLAISYFSGGQPNWIWWTVAGGLVAGSLVLLVLAIYWPKLEHRYTRWTWDADGLEIHRGVFWQHRITVPISRIQHVDVSQGPVQRQFGLGKVTVHTAGTQHAAVELSGIAYEAAVWLREQIIAGQGGQDAV
;
A
#
# COMPACT_ATOMS: atom_id res chain seq x y z
N MET A 1 25.73 40.72 -5.87
CA MET A 1 24.28 40.63 -5.54
C MET A 1 23.93 39.14 -5.51
N GLU A 2 24.23 38.53 -4.39
CA GLU A 2 23.93 37.11 -4.11
C GLU A 2 22.45 37.01 -3.75
N GLY A 3 21.70 36.40 -4.65
CA GLY A 3 20.27 36.19 -4.47
C GLY A 3 20.01 35.35 -3.24
N ALA A 4 19.22 35.89 -2.30
CA ALA A 4 18.70 35.15 -1.16
C ALA A 4 17.91 33.92 -1.65
N GLU A 5 18.56 32.77 -1.64
CA GLU A 5 17.91 31.45 -1.77
C GLU A 5 17.02 31.31 -0.55
N GLY A 6 15.73 31.65 -0.74
CA GLY A 6 14.73 31.54 0.29
C GLY A 6 14.67 30.07 0.72
N THR A 7 15.19 29.78 1.90
CA THR A 7 15.16 28.46 2.54
C THR A 7 13.71 28.01 2.62
N LYS A 8 13.28 27.17 1.68
CA LYS A 8 11.94 26.55 1.72
C LYS A 8 11.80 25.89 3.10
N PRO A 9 10.71 26.13 3.84
CA PRO A 9 10.53 25.54 5.16
C PRO A 9 10.64 24.03 5.05
N ALA A 10 11.31 23.41 6.01
CA ALA A 10 11.53 21.96 6.03
C ALA A 10 10.19 21.25 5.95
N LYS A 11 9.97 20.47 4.89
CA LYS A 11 8.73 19.69 4.69
C LYS A 11 8.53 18.70 5.84
N ARG A 12 7.36 18.67 6.42
CA ARG A 12 7.01 17.74 7.48
C ARG A 12 6.39 16.47 6.88
N TYR A 13 7.12 15.37 6.93
CA TYR A 13 6.64 14.06 6.46
C TYR A 13 5.93 13.30 7.57
N PHE A 14 4.78 12.72 7.24
CA PHE A 14 3.98 11.89 8.12
C PHE A 14 4.18 10.43 7.77
N PRO A 15 4.36 9.55 8.76
CA PRO A 15 4.34 8.10 8.54
C PRO A 15 2.91 7.62 8.28
N LEU A 16 2.77 6.39 7.80
CA LEU A 16 1.49 5.68 7.79
C LEU A 16 1.00 5.40 9.22
N ASP A 17 -0.27 5.04 9.38
CA ASP A 17 -0.80 4.63 10.68
C ASP A 17 -0.23 3.25 11.04
N PRO A 18 0.29 3.02 12.27
CA PRO A 18 0.82 1.73 12.71
C PRO A 18 -0.17 0.57 12.60
N ARG A 19 -1.48 0.85 12.62
CA ARG A 19 -2.54 -0.16 12.45
C ARG A 19 -2.53 -0.77 11.06
N SER A 20 -2.00 -0.07 10.05
CA SER A 20 -1.88 -0.57 8.67
C SER A 20 -1.05 -1.85 8.61
N ILE A 21 0.00 -1.98 9.41
CA ILE A 21 0.82 -3.18 9.50
C ILE A 21 -0.04 -4.41 9.84
N ARG A 22 -0.96 -4.27 10.79
CA ARG A 22 -1.84 -5.38 11.22
C ARG A 22 -2.81 -5.78 10.12
N VAL A 23 -3.38 -4.80 9.42
CA VAL A 23 -4.31 -5.06 8.32
C VAL A 23 -3.61 -5.79 7.18
N GLU A 24 -2.44 -5.35 6.79
CA GLU A 24 -1.66 -5.98 5.73
C GLU A 24 -1.16 -7.37 6.12
N GLN A 25 -0.71 -7.55 7.38
CA GLN A 25 -0.35 -8.86 7.91
C GLN A 25 -1.55 -9.81 7.92
N LEU A 26 -2.73 -9.35 8.36
CA LEU A 26 -3.94 -10.15 8.36
C LEU A 26 -4.32 -10.58 6.94
N THR A 27 -4.28 -9.66 5.98
CA THR A 27 -4.54 -9.94 4.57
C THR A 27 -3.51 -10.94 4.02
N GLY A 28 -2.24 -10.75 4.30
CA GLY A 28 -1.17 -11.68 3.91
C GLY A 28 -1.34 -13.08 4.51
N LEU A 29 -1.74 -13.17 5.79
CA LEU A 29 -2.01 -14.45 6.45
C LEU A 29 -3.24 -15.15 5.88
N ILE A 30 -4.29 -14.42 5.50
CA ILE A 30 -5.47 -15.00 4.83
C ILE A 30 -5.07 -15.59 3.48
N ILE A 31 -4.31 -14.85 2.68
CA ILE A 31 -3.80 -15.31 1.38
C ILE A 31 -2.93 -16.55 1.57
N PHE A 32 -2.00 -16.52 2.54
CA PHE A 32 -1.16 -17.66 2.89
C PHE A 32 -2.00 -18.90 3.25
N LEU A 33 -3.02 -18.75 4.09
CA LEU A 33 -3.88 -19.84 4.50
C LEU A 33 -4.63 -20.44 3.31
N VAL A 34 -5.22 -19.60 2.44
CA VAL A 34 -5.96 -20.05 1.25
C VAL A 34 -5.04 -20.83 0.31
N LEU A 35 -3.85 -20.31 0.02
CA LEU A 35 -2.88 -20.98 -0.86
C LEU A 35 -2.37 -22.28 -0.27
N THR A 36 -2.10 -22.32 1.04
CA THR A 36 -1.65 -23.54 1.73
C THR A 36 -2.74 -24.62 1.73
N VAL A 37 -3.98 -24.26 2.02
CA VAL A 37 -5.12 -25.19 1.96
C VAL A 37 -5.32 -25.72 0.54
N ALA A 38 -5.27 -24.87 -0.48
CA ALA A 38 -5.36 -25.29 -1.87
C ALA A 38 -4.24 -26.27 -2.26
N ALA A 39 -3.01 -25.99 -1.85
CA ALA A 39 -1.86 -26.87 -2.10
C ALA A 39 -2.00 -28.24 -1.41
N LEU A 40 -2.41 -28.25 -0.14
CA LEU A 40 -2.65 -29.49 0.60
C LEU A 40 -3.79 -30.32 -0.01
N THR A 41 -4.87 -29.65 -0.45
CA THR A 41 -5.99 -30.31 -1.14
C THR A 41 -5.53 -30.93 -2.46
N GLY A 42 -4.71 -30.24 -3.24
CA GLY A 42 -4.14 -30.78 -4.48
C GLY A 42 -3.26 -32.02 -4.24
N LEU A 43 -2.39 -31.98 -3.21
CA LEU A 43 -1.58 -33.13 -2.80
C LEU A 43 -2.46 -34.32 -2.33
N ALA A 44 -3.50 -34.05 -1.55
CA ALA A 44 -4.42 -35.08 -1.08
C ALA A 44 -5.17 -35.73 -2.25
N ILE A 45 -5.70 -34.95 -3.20
CA ILE A 45 -6.36 -35.48 -4.39
C ILE A 45 -5.39 -36.35 -5.20
N SER A 46 -4.16 -35.89 -5.41
CA SER A 46 -3.12 -36.64 -6.12
C SER A 46 -2.83 -37.99 -5.45
N TYR A 47 -2.75 -38.01 -4.11
CA TYR A 47 -2.51 -39.22 -3.33
C TYR A 47 -3.67 -40.21 -3.47
N PHE A 48 -4.92 -39.76 -3.30
CA PHE A 48 -6.12 -40.62 -3.34
C PHE A 48 -6.52 -41.05 -4.77
N SER A 49 -6.07 -40.35 -5.80
CA SER A 49 -6.29 -40.72 -7.21
C SER A 49 -5.40 -41.88 -7.71
N GLY A 50 -4.70 -42.56 -6.82
CA GLY A 50 -3.81 -43.68 -7.16
C GLY A 50 -2.41 -43.31 -7.58
N GLY A 51 -2.03 -42.05 -7.41
CA GLY A 51 -0.64 -41.60 -7.56
C GLY A 51 0.20 -42.14 -6.41
N GLN A 52 0.95 -43.24 -6.67
CA GLN A 52 1.88 -43.74 -5.64
C GLN A 52 2.94 -42.67 -5.35
N PRO A 53 3.25 -42.39 -4.06
CA PRO A 53 4.27 -41.43 -3.67
C PRO A 53 5.61 -41.87 -4.21
N ASN A 54 6.09 -41.19 -5.26
CA ASN A 54 7.42 -41.36 -5.83
C ASN A 54 8.32 -40.18 -5.45
N TRP A 55 9.57 -40.20 -5.90
CA TRP A 55 10.51 -39.11 -5.59
C TRP A 55 10.02 -37.73 -6.09
N ILE A 56 9.27 -37.69 -7.22
CA ILE A 56 8.69 -36.45 -7.77
C ILE A 56 7.62 -35.93 -6.81
N TRP A 57 6.76 -36.79 -6.28
CA TRP A 57 5.75 -36.41 -5.32
C TRP A 57 6.35 -35.76 -4.06
N TRP A 58 7.42 -36.35 -3.53
CA TRP A 58 8.13 -35.81 -2.35
C TRP A 58 8.85 -34.49 -2.64
N THR A 59 9.42 -34.32 -3.85
CA THR A 59 10.05 -33.05 -4.23
C THR A 59 9.01 -31.93 -4.37
N VAL A 60 7.84 -32.22 -4.96
CA VAL A 60 6.73 -31.25 -5.06
C VAL A 60 6.19 -30.89 -3.67
N ALA A 61 5.94 -31.88 -2.82
CA ALA A 61 5.48 -31.65 -1.46
C ALA A 61 6.47 -30.79 -0.66
N GLY A 62 7.76 -31.13 -0.73
CA GLY A 62 8.84 -30.35 -0.09
C GLY A 62 8.92 -28.92 -0.63
N GLY A 63 8.79 -28.73 -1.93
CA GLY A 63 8.76 -27.41 -2.57
C GLY A 63 7.57 -26.57 -2.12
N LEU A 64 6.40 -27.18 -1.99
CA LEU A 64 5.20 -26.48 -1.48
C LEU A 64 5.34 -26.07 -0.01
N VAL A 65 5.93 -26.93 0.84
CA VAL A 65 6.24 -26.59 2.23
C VAL A 65 7.24 -25.45 2.30
N ALA A 66 8.35 -25.53 1.57
CA ALA A 66 9.37 -24.47 1.55
C ALA A 66 8.78 -23.14 1.03
N GLY A 67 8.01 -23.17 -0.05
CA GLY A 67 7.33 -22.01 -0.60
C GLY A 67 6.33 -21.40 0.37
N SER A 68 5.56 -22.22 1.09
CA SER A 68 4.60 -21.71 2.10
C SER A 68 5.32 -21.07 3.29
N LEU A 69 6.47 -21.58 3.72
CA LEU A 69 7.26 -20.94 4.77
C LEU A 69 7.79 -19.57 4.32
N VAL A 70 8.26 -19.44 3.08
CA VAL A 70 8.69 -18.16 2.51
C VAL A 70 7.53 -17.17 2.48
N LEU A 71 6.34 -17.60 2.00
CA LEU A 71 5.15 -16.74 1.97
C LEU A 71 4.73 -16.29 3.37
N LEU A 72 4.81 -17.16 4.37
CA LEU A 72 4.52 -16.81 5.77
C LEU A 72 5.49 -15.74 6.28
N VAL A 73 6.78 -15.90 6.03
CA VAL A 73 7.80 -14.92 6.42
C VAL A 73 7.52 -13.57 5.74
N LEU A 74 7.25 -13.58 4.44
CA LEU A 74 6.91 -12.37 3.69
C LEU A 74 5.63 -11.71 4.23
N ALA A 75 4.57 -12.47 4.50
CA ALA A 75 3.32 -11.94 5.05
C ALA A 75 3.51 -11.21 6.39
N ILE A 76 4.47 -11.65 7.21
CA ILE A 76 4.74 -11.06 8.53
C ILE A 76 5.71 -9.87 8.45
N TYR A 77 6.77 -9.98 7.66
CA TYR A 77 7.87 -9.00 7.67
C TYR A 77 7.72 -7.90 6.62
N TRP A 78 7.16 -8.22 5.45
CA TRP A 78 7.02 -7.26 4.36
C TRP A 78 6.22 -6.01 4.73
N PRO A 79 5.04 -6.11 5.38
CA PRO A 79 4.26 -4.94 5.77
C PRO A 79 5.00 -4.01 6.72
N LYS A 80 5.81 -4.56 7.64
CA LYS A 80 6.62 -3.75 8.56
C LYS A 80 7.68 -2.94 7.82
N LEU A 81 8.26 -3.56 6.78
CA LEU A 81 9.28 -2.93 5.97
C LEU A 81 8.68 -1.81 5.14
N GLU A 82 7.59 -2.07 4.45
CA GLU A 82 6.89 -1.09 3.62
C GLU A 82 6.40 0.11 4.45
N HIS A 83 5.79 -0.13 5.62
CA HIS A 83 5.38 0.92 6.53
C HIS A 83 6.55 1.84 6.96
N ARG A 84 7.73 1.27 7.20
CA ARG A 84 8.92 2.04 7.61
C ARG A 84 9.44 2.97 6.51
N TYR A 85 9.30 2.55 5.25
CA TYR A 85 9.83 3.28 4.09
C TYR A 85 8.78 4.13 3.37
N THR A 86 7.50 4.08 3.79
CA THR A 86 6.44 4.90 3.21
C THR A 86 6.17 6.12 4.09
N ARG A 87 6.24 7.31 3.48
CA ARG A 87 5.94 8.59 4.12
C ARG A 87 5.22 9.48 3.13
N TRP A 88 4.42 10.40 3.64
CA TRP A 88 3.69 11.34 2.82
C TRP A 88 3.71 12.74 3.45
N THR A 89 3.49 13.75 2.64
CA THR A 89 3.32 15.13 3.07
C THR A 89 2.32 15.84 2.18
N TRP A 90 1.63 16.80 2.77
CA TRP A 90 0.76 17.73 2.08
C TRP A 90 1.22 19.15 2.39
N ASP A 91 1.49 19.93 1.35
CA ASP A 91 1.91 21.32 1.46
C ASP A 91 1.38 22.17 0.29
N ALA A 92 1.83 23.42 0.19
CA ALA A 92 1.45 24.34 -0.88
C ALA A 92 1.83 23.85 -2.29
N ASP A 93 2.80 22.95 -2.41
CA ASP A 93 3.24 22.36 -3.69
C ASP A 93 2.32 21.19 -4.11
N GLY A 94 1.54 20.60 -3.18
CA GLY A 94 0.64 19.48 -3.39
C GLY A 94 0.91 18.27 -2.51
N LEU A 95 0.46 17.09 -2.96
CA LEU A 95 0.66 15.82 -2.29
C LEU A 95 1.98 15.19 -2.75
N GLU A 96 2.86 14.88 -1.81
CA GLU A 96 4.09 14.14 -2.07
C GLU A 96 4.09 12.84 -1.28
N ILE A 97 4.36 11.72 -1.97
CA ILE A 97 4.40 10.37 -1.39
C ILE A 97 5.76 9.76 -1.69
N HIS A 98 6.45 9.36 -0.65
CA HIS A 98 7.67 8.57 -0.73
C HIS A 98 7.33 7.14 -0.37
N ARG A 99 7.61 6.19 -1.25
CA ARG A 99 7.38 4.76 -0.99
C ARG A 99 8.42 3.89 -1.65
N GLY A 100 8.61 2.71 -1.09
CA GLY A 100 9.42 1.63 -1.65
C GLY A 100 10.58 1.21 -0.76
N VAL A 101 10.76 -0.11 -0.66
CA VAL A 101 11.78 -0.75 0.15
C VAL A 101 13.09 -0.85 -0.63
N PHE A 102 13.06 -1.43 -1.84
CA PHE A 102 14.23 -1.59 -2.71
C PHE A 102 14.33 -0.44 -3.73
N TRP A 103 13.21 -0.08 -4.36
CA TRP A 103 13.12 1.01 -5.32
C TRP A 103 12.36 2.16 -4.69
N GLN A 104 13.07 3.25 -4.42
CA GLN A 104 12.43 4.44 -3.84
C GLN A 104 11.73 5.24 -4.94
N HIS A 105 10.43 5.41 -4.79
CA HIS A 105 9.61 6.25 -5.64
C HIS A 105 9.18 7.50 -4.86
N ARG A 106 9.42 8.65 -5.46
CA ARG A 106 8.88 9.94 -5.00
C ARG A 106 7.82 10.37 -6.01
N ILE A 107 6.60 10.41 -5.56
CA ILE A 107 5.45 10.80 -6.39
C ILE A 107 4.98 12.13 -5.86
N THR A 108 5.08 13.17 -6.70
CA THR A 108 4.57 14.51 -6.37
C THR A 108 3.40 14.81 -7.28
N VAL A 109 2.25 15.12 -6.69
CA VAL A 109 1.02 15.49 -7.36
C VAL A 109 0.73 16.96 -7.08
N PRO A 110 1.02 17.88 -8.02
CA PRO A 110 0.68 19.28 -7.86
C PRO A 110 -0.83 19.48 -7.78
N ILE A 111 -1.29 20.43 -6.97
CA ILE A 111 -2.72 20.74 -6.78
C ILE A 111 -3.40 21.00 -8.14
N SER A 112 -2.74 21.72 -9.04
CA SER A 112 -3.26 22.07 -10.37
C SER A 112 -3.51 20.89 -11.31
N ARG A 113 -2.97 19.70 -11.00
CA ARG A 113 -3.18 18.48 -11.80
C ARG A 113 -4.20 17.54 -11.20
N ILE A 114 -4.72 17.81 -10.02
CA ILE A 114 -5.71 16.96 -9.36
C ILE A 114 -7.08 17.24 -9.98
N GLN A 115 -7.75 16.19 -10.48
CA GLN A 115 -9.09 16.27 -11.03
C GLN A 115 -10.16 15.97 -10.00
N HIS A 116 -10.01 14.86 -9.28
CA HIS A 116 -10.89 14.50 -8.16
C HIS A 116 -10.17 13.60 -7.17
N VAL A 117 -10.73 13.52 -5.99
CA VAL A 117 -10.17 12.77 -4.87
C VAL A 117 -11.24 11.90 -4.25
N ASP A 118 -10.96 10.61 -4.18
CA ASP A 118 -11.82 9.63 -3.54
C ASP A 118 -11.23 9.15 -2.22
N VAL A 119 -12.10 8.99 -1.23
CA VAL A 119 -11.76 8.31 0.02
C VAL A 119 -12.54 7.02 0.08
N SER A 120 -11.84 5.91 0.22
CA SER A 120 -12.43 4.58 0.31
C SER A 120 -11.96 3.84 1.55
N GLN A 121 -12.77 2.90 1.99
CA GLN A 121 -12.49 2.10 3.16
C GLN A 121 -13.01 0.68 2.92
N GLY A 122 -12.07 -0.28 2.83
CA GLY A 122 -12.42 -1.69 2.70
C GLY A 122 -12.98 -2.28 4.01
N PRO A 123 -13.61 -3.49 3.96
CA PRO A 123 -14.21 -4.10 5.14
C PRO A 123 -13.24 -4.28 6.32
N VAL A 124 -12.03 -4.75 6.03
CA VAL A 124 -10.97 -4.95 7.05
C VAL A 124 -10.45 -3.59 7.53
N GLN A 125 -10.17 -2.66 6.61
CA GLN A 125 -9.69 -1.32 6.96
C GLN A 125 -10.67 -0.59 7.88
N ARG A 126 -11.97 -0.78 7.66
CA ARG A 126 -13.03 -0.19 8.49
C ARG A 126 -12.96 -0.63 9.94
N GLN A 127 -12.67 -1.92 10.19
CA GLN A 127 -12.54 -2.43 11.57
C GLN A 127 -11.34 -1.83 12.31
N PHE A 128 -10.31 -1.38 11.58
CA PHE A 128 -9.11 -0.76 12.15
C PHE A 128 -9.13 0.77 12.07
N GLY A 129 -10.21 1.38 11.57
CA GLY A 129 -10.33 2.83 11.42
C GLY A 129 -9.35 3.40 10.39
N LEU A 130 -8.95 2.60 9.37
CA LEU A 130 -8.04 3.01 8.31
C LEU A 130 -8.80 3.39 7.05
N GLY A 131 -8.19 4.25 6.23
CA GLY A 131 -8.71 4.67 4.94
C GLY A 131 -7.64 4.63 3.85
N LYS A 132 -8.12 4.79 2.62
CA LYS A 132 -7.33 4.97 1.42
C LYS A 132 -7.81 6.22 0.69
N VAL A 133 -6.88 7.09 0.32
CA VAL A 133 -7.11 8.24 -0.55
C VAL A 133 -6.63 7.89 -1.94
N THR A 134 -7.46 8.08 -2.95
CA THR A 134 -7.11 7.95 -4.36
C THR A 134 -7.23 9.32 -5.01
N VAL A 135 -6.11 9.85 -5.48
CA VAL A 135 -6.02 11.13 -6.15
C VAL A 135 -5.95 10.88 -7.65
N HIS A 136 -6.96 11.32 -8.40
CA HIS A 136 -7.00 11.22 -9.84
C HIS A 136 -6.43 12.48 -10.48
N THR A 137 -5.51 12.30 -11.42
CA THR A 137 -4.78 13.41 -12.06
C THR A 137 -5.04 13.47 -13.55
N ALA A 138 -4.96 14.67 -14.11
CA ALA A 138 -4.96 14.87 -15.55
C ALA A 138 -3.65 14.36 -16.16
N GLY A 139 -3.71 13.32 -16.99
CA GLY A 139 -2.57 12.76 -17.72
C GLY A 139 -2.58 11.25 -17.81
N THR A 140 -1.79 10.71 -18.73
CA THR A 140 -1.71 9.27 -19.00
C THR A 140 -0.74 8.53 -18.06
N GLN A 141 0.27 9.21 -17.54
CA GLN A 141 1.20 8.64 -16.55
C GLN A 141 0.69 8.99 -15.14
N HIS A 142 0.51 7.98 -14.31
CA HIS A 142 -0.02 8.13 -12.95
C HIS A 142 -1.42 8.75 -12.91
N ALA A 143 -2.31 8.27 -13.77
CA ALA A 143 -3.72 8.72 -13.81
C ALA A 143 -4.42 8.64 -12.45
N ALA A 144 -3.97 7.76 -11.56
CA ALA A 144 -4.43 7.67 -10.17
C ALA A 144 -3.24 7.39 -9.24
N VAL A 145 -3.14 8.16 -8.16
CA VAL A 145 -2.16 7.98 -7.09
C VAL A 145 -2.89 7.59 -5.83
N GLU A 146 -2.50 6.44 -5.26
CA GLU A 146 -3.12 5.90 -4.06
C GLU A 146 -2.22 6.08 -2.84
N LEU A 147 -2.82 6.56 -1.75
CA LEU A 147 -2.24 6.60 -0.42
C LEU A 147 -3.14 5.78 0.51
N SER A 148 -2.69 4.58 0.88
CA SER A 148 -3.38 3.67 1.79
C SER A 148 -2.67 3.57 3.13
N GLY A 149 -3.38 3.03 4.14
CA GLY A 149 -2.79 2.81 5.46
C GLY A 149 -2.69 4.06 6.34
N ILE A 150 -3.49 5.07 6.07
CA ILE A 150 -3.65 6.25 6.94
C ILE A 150 -4.94 6.13 7.76
N ALA A 151 -5.03 6.85 8.88
CA ALA A 151 -6.28 6.93 9.64
C ALA A 151 -7.40 7.49 8.77
N TYR A 152 -8.64 6.98 8.94
CA TYR A 152 -9.77 7.41 8.12
C TYR A 152 -10.04 8.92 8.24
N GLU A 153 -9.92 9.47 9.46
CA GLU A 153 -10.05 10.90 9.70
C GLU A 153 -8.98 11.72 8.95
N ALA A 154 -7.74 11.20 8.89
CA ALA A 154 -6.66 11.83 8.13
C ALA A 154 -6.92 11.77 6.62
N ALA A 155 -7.54 10.69 6.12
CA ALA A 155 -7.94 10.56 4.73
C ALA A 155 -9.03 11.59 4.36
N VAL A 156 -10.05 11.75 5.21
CA VAL A 156 -11.11 12.72 5.01
C VAL A 156 -10.55 14.14 5.08
N TRP A 157 -9.73 14.45 6.09
CA TRP A 157 -9.06 15.73 6.21
C TRP A 157 -8.23 16.07 4.98
N LEU A 158 -7.41 15.11 4.49
CA LEU A 158 -6.58 15.32 3.30
C LEU A 158 -7.43 15.64 2.06
N ARG A 159 -8.55 14.92 1.86
CA ARG A 159 -9.49 15.22 0.78
C ARG A 159 -10.02 16.65 0.87
N GLU A 160 -10.43 17.10 2.06
CA GLU A 160 -10.96 18.45 2.28
C GLU A 160 -9.89 19.51 2.00
N GLN A 161 -8.64 19.28 2.41
CA GLN A 161 -7.54 20.19 2.11
C GLN A 161 -7.25 20.29 0.61
N ILE A 162 -7.32 19.18 -0.11
CA ILE A 162 -7.13 19.15 -1.56
C ILE A 162 -8.23 19.95 -2.25
N ILE A 163 -9.50 19.74 -1.87
CA ILE A 163 -10.64 20.45 -2.45
C ILE A 163 -10.55 21.96 -2.15
N ALA A 164 -10.19 22.32 -0.92
CA ALA A 164 -10.03 23.74 -0.54
C ALA A 164 -8.89 24.40 -1.33
N GLY A 165 -7.77 23.68 -1.58
CA GLY A 165 -6.66 24.17 -2.37
C GLY A 165 -7.02 24.40 -3.84
N GLN A 166 -7.93 23.60 -4.42
CA GLN A 166 -8.42 23.79 -5.79
C GLN A 166 -9.33 25.03 -5.88
N GLY A 167 -10.26 25.21 -4.94
CA GLY A 167 -11.17 26.36 -4.95
C GLY A 167 -10.48 27.72 -4.79
N GLY A 168 -9.29 27.77 -4.20
CA GLY A 168 -8.49 28.98 -4.10
C GLY A 168 -7.76 29.37 -5.40
N GLN A 169 -7.60 28.45 -6.35
CA GLN A 169 -6.98 28.72 -7.66
C GLN A 169 -7.97 29.19 -8.71
N ASP A 170 -9.24 28.83 -8.59
CA ASP A 170 -10.31 29.26 -9.52
C ASP A 170 -10.84 30.67 -9.23
N ALA A 171 -10.37 31.32 -8.14
CA ALA A 171 -10.83 32.63 -7.68
C ALA A 171 -9.89 33.81 -8.03
N VAL A 172 -8.89 33.60 -8.89
CA VAL A 172 -7.94 34.66 -9.34
C VAL A 172 -8.05 34.91 -10.83
#